data_29794aafaf316baa1b7c2239efb28ee7
#
_entry.id   29794aafaf316baa1b7c2239efb28ee7
#
_cell.length_a   1.000
_cell.length_b   1.000
_cell.length_c   1.000
_cell.angle_alpha   90.00
_cell.angle_beta   90.00
_cell.angle_gamma   90.00
#
_symmetry.space_group_name_H-M   'P 1'
#
loop_
_entity.id
_entity.type
_entity.pdbx_description
1 polymer ?
#
loop_
_entity_poly.entity_id
_entity_poly.type
_entity_poly.pdbx_seq_one_letter_code
_entity_poly.pdbx_strand_id
1 'polypeptide(L)'
;MSNKNDVKKQFSRSADDYVKSQIHRKGTDLKRMLEMADITGNEVVLDVATGGGHTANAFAALVKNVTAMDLTPEMLTASKKFIHNNGHSNVMFVEGDAENMPFSDDQFDIVTCRIAPHHFPNIEKFISEVYRVLKSGGQFLLDDNVAPEEELFDHFYNKIEKIRDYSHYRAWKKTEWIQKIELEGFEIHELSRFEKRFEFMSWCERMHLSEKVKEDLTDTILNAPEKVKCKFRINIEDNQVRSFLEEAMLLKAIKR
;
A
#
# COMPACT_ATOMS: atom_id res chain seq x y z
N MET A 1 -7.78 -20.33 7.19
CA MET A 1 -8.12 -19.05 7.84
C MET A 1 -8.14 -17.99 6.75
N SER A 2 -9.02 -16.97 6.82
CA SER A 2 -9.06 -15.98 5.74
C SER A 2 -7.86 -15.04 5.85
N ASN A 3 -7.29 -14.58 4.73
CA ASN A 3 -6.17 -13.62 4.68
C ASN A 3 -6.42 -12.38 5.56
N LYS A 4 -7.68 -11.92 5.65
CA LYS A 4 -8.10 -10.79 6.49
C LYS A 4 -7.83 -10.98 7.99
N ASN A 5 -7.95 -12.23 8.50
CA ASN A 5 -7.58 -12.53 9.90
C ASN A 5 -6.06 -12.44 10.10
N ASP A 6 -5.29 -12.85 9.09
CA ASP A 6 -3.83 -12.74 9.11
C ASP A 6 -3.40 -11.26 9.09
N VAL A 7 -4.06 -10.43 8.27
CA VAL A 7 -3.88 -8.97 8.24
C VAL A 7 -4.18 -8.36 9.62
N LYS A 8 -5.37 -8.60 10.19
CA LYS A 8 -5.71 -8.10 11.53
C LYS A 8 -4.66 -8.50 12.57
N LYS A 9 -4.25 -9.77 12.61
CA LYS A 9 -3.27 -10.28 13.56
C LYS A 9 -1.89 -9.64 13.39
N GLN A 10 -1.43 -9.43 12.15
CA GLN A 10 -0.14 -8.82 11.85
C GLN A 10 -0.11 -7.35 12.28
N PHE A 11 -1.12 -6.59 11.85
CA PHE A 11 -1.12 -5.13 12.03
C PHE A 11 -1.57 -4.66 13.41
N SER A 12 -2.40 -5.42 14.15
CA SER A 12 -2.71 -5.13 15.56
C SER A 12 -1.46 -5.04 16.45
N ARG A 13 -0.42 -5.83 16.14
CA ARG A 13 0.82 -5.87 16.94
C ARG A 13 1.81 -4.76 16.60
N SER A 14 1.71 -4.20 15.40
CA SER A 14 2.71 -3.27 14.83
C SER A 14 2.21 -1.83 14.70
N ALA A 15 1.00 -1.50 15.22
CA ALA A 15 0.35 -0.21 14.99
C ALA A 15 1.23 1.01 15.36
N ASP A 16 1.90 0.96 16.51
CA ASP A 16 2.79 2.06 16.95
C ASP A 16 4.04 2.21 16.07
N ASP A 17 4.57 1.12 15.51
CA ASP A 17 5.75 1.14 14.66
C ASP A 17 5.43 1.74 13.29
N TYR A 18 4.23 1.47 12.75
CA TYR A 18 3.76 2.08 11.50
C TYR A 18 3.61 3.60 11.61
N VAL A 19 3.12 4.12 12.73
CA VAL A 19 3.04 5.57 12.99
C VAL A 19 4.43 6.21 13.04
N LYS A 20 5.43 5.52 13.61
CA LYS A 20 6.81 6.03 13.72
C LYS A 20 7.63 5.86 12.44
N SER A 21 7.15 5.12 11.47
CA SER A 21 7.89 4.77 10.25
C SER A 21 8.23 6.00 9.41
N GLN A 22 9.52 6.31 9.32
CA GLN A 22 10.06 7.41 8.48
C GLN A 22 9.79 7.19 6.98
N ILE A 23 9.81 5.94 6.53
CA ILE A 23 9.58 5.57 5.12
C ILE A 23 8.15 5.90 4.72
N HIS A 24 7.16 5.59 5.54
CA HIS A 24 5.76 5.92 5.26
C HIS A 24 5.46 7.42 5.43
N ARG A 25 6.18 8.09 6.32
CA ARG A 25 5.97 9.51 6.63
C ARG A 25 6.56 10.47 5.60
N LYS A 26 7.74 10.16 5.03
CA LYS A 26 8.53 11.07 4.18
C LYS A 26 8.83 10.49 2.80
N GLY A 27 8.10 9.46 2.37
CA GLY A 27 8.29 8.84 1.07
C GLY A 27 8.04 9.82 -0.08
N THR A 28 8.87 9.76 -1.12
CA THR A 28 8.71 10.55 -2.35
C THR A 28 7.40 10.23 -3.06
N ASP A 29 6.89 9.00 -2.86
CA ASP A 29 5.60 8.51 -3.32
C ASP A 29 4.43 9.30 -2.73
N LEU A 30 4.41 9.56 -1.40
CA LEU A 30 3.36 10.36 -0.77
C LEU A 30 3.35 11.81 -1.28
N LYS A 31 4.53 12.42 -1.40
CA LYS A 31 4.64 13.76 -1.97
C LYS A 31 4.09 13.79 -3.39
N ARG A 32 4.48 12.82 -4.22
CA ARG A 32 4.01 12.71 -5.59
C ARG A 32 2.50 12.45 -5.67
N MET A 33 1.93 11.64 -4.76
CA MET A 33 0.49 11.42 -4.67
C MET A 33 -0.29 12.72 -4.45
N LEU A 34 0.20 13.59 -3.56
CA LEU A 34 -0.40 14.92 -3.34
C LEU A 34 -0.27 15.84 -4.56
N GLU A 35 0.87 15.78 -5.28
CA GLU A 35 1.09 16.56 -6.51
C GLU A 35 0.20 16.09 -7.67
N MET A 36 -0.14 14.79 -7.71
CA MET A 36 -1.04 14.22 -8.74
C MET A 36 -2.51 14.50 -8.46
N ALA A 37 -2.87 14.75 -7.21
CA ALA A 37 -4.23 15.06 -6.82
C ALA A 37 -4.64 16.46 -7.28
N ASP A 38 -5.78 16.59 -7.94
CA ASP A 38 -6.37 17.89 -8.26
C ASP A 38 -7.13 18.39 -7.02
N ILE A 39 -6.43 19.14 -6.16
CA ILE A 39 -6.95 19.62 -4.88
C ILE A 39 -7.30 21.10 -4.98
N THR A 40 -8.54 21.45 -4.58
CA THR A 40 -9.06 22.83 -4.52
C THR A 40 -9.29 23.30 -3.09
N GLY A 41 -9.27 22.36 -2.11
CA GLY A 41 -9.55 22.60 -0.70
C GLY A 41 -10.98 22.24 -0.25
N ASN A 42 -11.84 21.83 -1.17
CA ASN A 42 -13.25 21.50 -0.88
C ASN A 42 -13.54 19.99 -0.90
N GLU A 43 -12.58 19.16 -1.22
CA GLU A 43 -12.76 17.74 -1.44
C GLU A 43 -13.09 17.00 -0.14
N VAL A 44 -13.88 15.93 -0.29
CA VAL A 44 -14.11 14.88 0.70
C VAL A 44 -13.30 13.66 0.26
N VAL A 45 -12.32 13.31 1.06
CA VAL A 45 -11.34 12.25 0.76
C VAL A 45 -11.60 11.00 1.59
N LEU A 46 -11.48 9.81 0.98
CA LEU A 46 -11.40 8.53 1.67
C LEU A 46 -9.98 7.98 1.54
N ASP A 47 -9.33 7.69 2.66
CA ASP A 47 -8.06 6.97 2.71
C ASP A 47 -8.32 5.53 3.16
N VAL A 48 -8.23 4.59 2.19
CA VAL A 48 -8.52 3.17 2.38
C VAL A 48 -7.28 2.44 2.90
N ALA A 49 -7.46 1.63 3.95
CA ALA A 49 -6.38 0.97 4.68
C ALA A 49 -5.33 1.99 5.16
N THR A 50 -5.82 2.99 5.90
CA THR A 50 -5.04 4.16 6.33
C THR A 50 -3.80 3.82 7.17
N GLY A 51 -3.78 2.64 7.82
CA GLY A 51 -2.67 2.17 8.66
C GLY A 51 -2.27 3.19 9.71
N GLY A 52 -1.00 3.65 9.68
CA GLY A 52 -0.49 4.69 10.58
C GLY A 52 -1.04 6.10 10.33
N GLY A 53 -1.91 6.30 9.33
CA GLY A 53 -2.58 7.57 9.06
C GLY A 53 -1.74 8.60 8.29
N HIS A 54 -0.64 8.23 7.68
CA HIS A 54 0.25 9.19 7.03
C HIS A 54 -0.37 9.87 5.81
N THR A 55 -1.10 9.11 4.97
CA THR A 55 -1.81 9.64 3.81
C THR A 55 -2.96 10.52 4.26
N ALA A 56 -3.82 10.03 5.15
CA ALA A 56 -4.93 10.81 5.74
C ALA A 56 -4.43 12.12 6.38
N ASN A 57 -3.33 12.08 7.14
CA ASN A 57 -2.72 13.27 7.75
C ASN A 57 -2.25 14.29 6.69
N ALA A 58 -1.64 13.82 5.62
CA ALA A 58 -1.13 14.70 4.57
C ALA A 58 -2.28 15.39 3.79
N PHE A 59 -3.34 14.65 3.46
CA PHE A 59 -4.54 15.22 2.82
C PHE A 59 -5.32 16.14 3.76
N ALA A 60 -5.39 15.85 5.08
CA ALA A 60 -6.15 16.65 6.04
C ALA A 60 -5.74 18.13 6.07
N ALA A 61 -4.48 18.44 5.76
CA ALA A 61 -3.97 19.80 5.67
C ALA A 61 -4.48 20.58 4.43
N LEU A 62 -5.00 19.87 3.41
CA LEU A 62 -5.23 20.43 2.07
C LEU A 62 -6.68 20.38 1.62
N VAL A 63 -7.54 19.58 2.29
CA VAL A 63 -8.91 19.30 1.86
C VAL A 63 -9.92 19.60 2.95
N LYS A 64 -11.20 19.61 2.60
CA LYS A 64 -12.29 19.91 3.53
C LYS A 64 -12.42 18.85 4.63
N ASN A 65 -12.51 17.57 4.26
CA ASN A 65 -12.65 16.45 5.19
C ASN A 65 -11.92 15.20 4.67
N VAL A 66 -11.41 14.39 5.60
CA VAL A 66 -10.85 13.08 5.30
C VAL A 66 -11.60 12.02 6.11
N THR A 67 -11.88 10.88 5.50
CA THR A 67 -12.29 9.66 6.19
C THR A 67 -11.13 8.67 6.12
N ALA A 68 -10.56 8.33 7.27
CA ALA A 68 -9.51 7.33 7.41
C ALA A 68 -10.16 5.98 7.75
N MET A 69 -10.11 5.02 6.82
CA MET A 69 -10.69 3.68 7.00
C MET A 69 -9.60 2.64 7.14
N ASP A 70 -9.76 1.74 8.11
CA ASP A 70 -8.88 0.57 8.27
C ASP A 70 -9.68 -0.64 8.77
N LEU A 71 -9.19 -1.84 8.44
CA LEU A 71 -9.75 -3.11 8.91
C LEU A 71 -9.42 -3.36 10.40
N THR A 72 -8.39 -2.70 10.93
CA THR A 72 -7.75 -2.97 12.22
C THR A 72 -8.01 -1.84 13.21
N PRO A 73 -8.82 -2.04 14.27
CA PRO A 73 -9.15 -0.99 15.26
C PRO A 73 -7.94 -0.36 15.94
N GLU A 74 -6.88 -1.15 16.18
CA GLU A 74 -5.64 -0.67 16.79
C GLU A 74 -4.92 0.33 15.88
N MET A 75 -4.93 0.08 14.56
CA MET A 75 -4.41 1.04 13.57
C MET A 75 -5.20 2.35 13.59
N LEU A 76 -6.53 2.28 13.64
CA LEU A 76 -7.36 3.49 13.75
C LEU A 76 -7.09 4.27 15.03
N THR A 77 -6.86 3.58 16.14
CA THR A 77 -6.53 4.23 17.42
C THR A 77 -5.18 4.95 17.33
N ALA A 78 -4.16 4.30 16.76
CA ALA A 78 -2.83 4.86 16.60
C ALA A 78 -2.81 6.03 15.60
N SER A 79 -3.45 5.88 14.46
CA SER A 79 -3.56 6.94 13.43
C SER A 79 -4.34 8.15 13.94
N LYS A 80 -5.42 7.94 14.68
CA LYS A 80 -6.18 9.02 15.32
C LYS A 80 -5.32 9.86 16.25
N LYS A 81 -4.56 9.21 17.14
CA LYS A 81 -3.63 9.90 18.03
C LYS A 81 -2.58 10.69 17.26
N PHE A 82 -2.00 10.08 16.22
CA PHE A 82 -1.00 10.73 15.37
C PHE A 82 -1.55 11.97 14.67
N ILE A 83 -2.70 11.85 14.01
CA ILE A 83 -3.33 12.92 13.24
C ILE A 83 -3.77 14.08 14.14
N HIS A 84 -4.39 13.79 15.30
CA HIS A 84 -4.76 14.81 16.27
C HIS A 84 -3.53 15.55 16.85
N ASN A 85 -2.43 14.84 17.11
CA ASN A 85 -1.18 15.45 17.58
C ASN A 85 -0.54 16.39 16.54
N ASN A 86 -0.85 16.18 15.24
CA ASN A 86 -0.47 17.11 14.16
C ASN A 86 -1.46 18.29 13.98
N GLY A 87 -2.49 18.40 14.82
CA GLY A 87 -3.42 19.52 14.84
C GLY A 87 -4.62 19.41 13.90
N HIS A 88 -4.83 18.24 13.26
CA HIS A 88 -5.97 18.06 12.35
C HIS A 88 -7.20 17.55 13.09
N SER A 89 -8.34 18.24 12.88
CA SER A 89 -9.67 17.91 13.45
C SER A 89 -10.70 17.52 12.39
N ASN A 90 -10.35 17.59 11.11
CA ASN A 90 -11.22 17.31 9.97
C ASN A 90 -11.08 15.86 9.46
N VAL A 91 -10.67 14.92 10.33
CA VAL A 91 -10.51 13.51 9.99
C VAL A 91 -11.47 12.64 10.79
N MET A 92 -12.31 11.86 10.10
CA MET A 92 -13.14 10.79 10.67
C MET A 92 -12.40 9.45 10.57
N PHE A 93 -12.65 8.54 11.54
CA PHE A 93 -12.03 7.22 11.60
C PHE A 93 -13.13 6.16 11.57
N VAL A 94 -13.05 5.23 10.61
CA VAL A 94 -14.09 4.23 10.36
C VAL A 94 -13.44 2.84 10.25
N GLU A 95 -13.90 1.89 11.07
CA GLU A 95 -13.56 0.48 10.85
C GLU A 95 -14.30 -0.03 9.60
N GLY A 96 -13.58 -0.62 8.64
CA GLY A 96 -14.18 -1.09 7.40
C GLY A 96 -13.26 -2.02 6.62
N ASP A 97 -13.90 -2.83 5.78
CA ASP A 97 -13.25 -3.74 4.85
C ASP A 97 -13.16 -3.07 3.47
N ALA A 98 -11.96 -3.00 2.90
CA ALA A 98 -11.74 -2.42 1.58
C ALA A 98 -12.55 -3.11 0.46
N GLU A 99 -12.91 -4.37 0.64
CA GLU A 99 -13.71 -5.15 -0.31
C GLU A 99 -15.22 -5.09 -0.04
N ASN A 100 -15.66 -4.33 0.97
CA ASN A 100 -17.08 -4.09 1.31
C ASN A 100 -17.17 -2.83 2.20
N MET A 101 -17.04 -1.66 1.58
CA MET A 101 -16.92 -0.38 2.29
C MET A 101 -18.27 0.08 2.86
N PRO A 102 -18.33 0.55 4.13
CA PRO A 102 -19.57 0.97 4.79
C PRO A 102 -19.98 2.41 4.40
N PHE A 103 -19.91 2.74 3.12
CA PHE A 103 -20.23 4.07 2.60
C PHE A 103 -21.29 4.00 1.49
N SER A 104 -21.99 5.12 1.29
CA SER A 104 -22.92 5.28 0.19
C SER A 104 -22.19 5.44 -1.16
N ASP A 105 -22.91 5.18 -2.25
CA ASP A 105 -22.45 5.49 -3.58
C ASP A 105 -22.20 6.99 -3.73
N ASP A 106 -21.25 7.36 -4.60
CA ASP A 106 -20.94 8.74 -4.99
C ASP A 106 -20.70 9.70 -3.80
N GLN A 107 -20.00 9.23 -2.77
CA GLN A 107 -19.78 9.98 -1.53
C GLN A 107 -18.48 10.81 -1.56
N PHE A 108 -17.42 10.34 -2.22
CA PHE A 108 -16.09 10.92 -2.13
C PHE A 108 -15.62 11.55 -3.44
N ASP A 109 -14.87 12.65 -3.33
CA ASP A 109 -14.23 13.31 -4.48
C ASP A 109 -12.89 12.65 -4.82
N ILE A 110 -12.18 12.16 -3.80
CA ILE A 110 -10.89 11.46 -3.94
C ILE A 110 -10.91 10.21 -3.07
N VAL A 111 -10.46 9.09 -3.61
CA VAL A 111 -10.13 7.86 -2.85
C VAL A 111 -8.65 7.58 -2.99
N THR A 112 -7.96 7.36 -1.87
CA THR A 112 -6.56 6.96 -1.82
C THR A 112 -6.42 5.57 -1.24
N CYS A 113 -5.47 4.79 -1.75
CA CYS A 113 -5.01 3.57 -1.11
C CYS A 113 -3.50 3.44 -1.34
N ARG A 114 -2.72 3.33 -0.25
CA ARG A 114 -1.26 3.39 -0.34
C ARG A 114 -0.59 2.27 0.44
N ILE A 115 0.20 1.44 -0.28
CA ILE A 115 1.01 0.33 0.27
C ILE A 115 0.15 -0.65 1.10
N ALA A 116 -0.99 -1.05 0.55
CA ALA A 116 -1.94 -1.93 1.21
C ALA A 116 -2.61 -2.98 0.29
N PRO A 117 -2.90 -2.70 -0.99
CA PRO A 117 -3.69 -3.60 -1.83
C PRO A 117 -3.09 -4.98 -2.03
N HIS A 118 -1.77 -5.13 -1.89
CA HIS A 118 -1.10 -6.44 -1.93
C HIS A 118 -1.53 -7.39 -0.78
N HIS A 119 -2.32 -6.91 0.18
CA HIS A 119 -2.97 -7.71 1.21
C HIS A 119 -4.41 -8.13 0.87
N PHE A 120 -5.02 -7.58 -0.19
CA PHE A 120 -6.43 -7.79 -0.48
C PHE A 120 -6.65 -9.07 -1.29
N PRO A 121 -7.39 -10.06 -0.76
CA PRO A 121 -7.62 -11.32 -1.45
C PRO A 121 -8.56 -11.19 -2.67
N ASN A 122 -9.40 -10.16 -2.72
CA ASN A 122 -10.29 -9.91 -3.86
C ASN A 122 -10.11 -8.47 -4.36
N ILE A 123 -9.09 -8.29 -5.20
CA ILE A 123 -8.73 -6.97 -5.69
C ILE A 123 -9.80 -6.36 -6.61
N GLU A 124 -10.54 -7.20 -7.35
CA GLU A 124 -11.65 -6.75 -8.20
C GLU A 124 -12.77 -6.12 -7.35
N LYS A 125 -13.12 -6.75 -6.23
CA LYS A 125 -14.10 -6.17 -5.30
C LYS A 125 -13.62 -4.85 -4.71
N PHE A 126 -12.35 -4.76 -4.36
CA PHE A 126 -11.78 -3.49 -3.88
C PHE A 126 -11.92 -2.39 -4.93
N ILE A 127 -11.56 -2.64 -6.18
CA ILE A 127 -11.65 -1.66 -7.26
C ILE A 127 -13.12 -1.27 -7.51
N SER A 128 -14.04 -2.24 -7.48
CA SER A 128 -15.49 -2.00 -7.62
C SER A 128 -16.05 -1.14 -6.49
N GLU A 129 -15.63 -1.38 -5.24
CA GLU A 129 -16.02 -0.55 -4.10
C GLU A 129 -15.46 0.88 -4.22
N VAL A 130 -14.19 1.03 -4.66
CA VAL A 130 -13.62 2.36 -4.95
C VAL A 130 -14.45 3.08 -6.02
N TYR A 131 -14.79 2.40 -7.11
CA TYR A 131 -15.65 2.97 -8.17
C TYR A 131 -17.00 3.38 -7.62
N ARG A 132 -17.64 2.53 -6.85
CA ARG A 132 -18.98 2.79 -6.27
C ARG A 132 -19.00 4.02 -5.37
N VAL A 133 -18.04 4.16 -4.46
CA VAL A 133 -18.04 5.24 -3.47
C VAL A 133 -17.53 6.58 -4.02
N LEU A 134 -16.80 6.58 -5.14
CA LEU A 134 -16.36 7.79 -5.82
C LEU A 134 -17.53 8.46 -6.57
N LYS A 135 -17.58 9.79 -6.53
CA LYS A 135 -18.43 10.59 -7.39
C LYS A 135 -18.00 10.48 -8.86
N SER A 136 -18.93 10.74 -9.80
CA SER A 136 -18.54 10.93 -11.21
C SER A 136 -17.51 12.07 -11.32
N GLY A 137 -16.45 11.85 -12.08
CA GLY A 137 -15.28 12.74 -12.16
C GLY A 137 -14.33 12.66 -10.95
N GLY A 138 -14.64 11.81 -9.96
CA GLY A 138 -13.78 11.62 -8.78
C GLY A 138 -12.48 10.89 -9.10
N GLN A 139 -11.47 11.10 -8.26
CA GLN A 139 -10.10 10.64 -8.46
C GLN A 139 -9.78 9.42 -7.61
N PHE A 140 -9.25 8.38 -8.20
CA PHE A 140 -8.62 7.25 -7.53
C PHE A 140 -7.10 7.37 -7.59
N LEU A 141 -6.45 7.45 -6.43
CA LEU A 141 -5.00 7.52 -6.28
C LEU A 141 -4.50 6.24 -5.60
N LEU A 142 -3.80 5.42 -6.36
CA LEU A 142 -3.31 4.11 -5.94
C LEU A 142 -1.79 4.09 -5.91
N ASP A 143 -1.19 3.78 -4.77
CA ASP A 143 0.25 3.47 -4.65
C ASP A 143 0.43 2.08 -4.05
N ASP A 144 1.12 1.22 -4.77
CA ASP A 144 1.49 -0.09 -4.24
C ASP A 144 2.79 -0.62 -4.84
N ASN A 145 3.40 -1.58 -4.17
CA ASN A 145 4.49 -2.36 -4.72
C ASN A 145 3.97 -3.23 -5.87
N VAL A 146 4.75 -3.36 -6.93
CA VAL A 146 4.34 -4.09 -8.13
C VAL A 146 5.30 -5.22 -8.46
N ALA A 147 4.73 -6.35 -8.87
CA ALA A 147 5.50 -7.45 -9.42
C ALA A 147 5.98 -7.12 -10.83
N PRO A 148 7.16 -7.62 -11.24
CA PRO A 148 7.61 -7.53 -12.63
C PRO A 148 6.71 -8.33 -13.58
N GLU A 149 6.70 -7.95 -14.87
CA GLU A 149 5.86 -8.57 -15.90
C GLU A 149 6.25 -10.03 -16.21
N GLU A 150 7.55 -10.37 -16.15
CA GLU A 150 8.04 -11.73 -16.43
C GLU A 150 7.71 -12.67 -15.26
N GLU A 151 7.09 -13.83 -15.56
CA GLU A 151 6.61 -14.80 -14.57
C GLU A 151 7.68 -15.27 -13.59
N LEU A 152 8.92 -15.45 -14.04
CA LEU A 152 10.04 -15.85 -13.17
C LEU A 152 10.26 -14.84 -12.04
N PHE A 153 10.20 -13.55 -12.37
CA PHE A 153 10.43 -12.47 -11.42
C PHE A 153 9.20 -12.20 -10.54
N ASP A 154 8.01 -12.31 -11.11
CA ASP A 154 6.73 -12.23 -10.38
C ASP A 154 6.67 -13.30 -9.28
N HIS A 155 6.91 -14.57 -9.64
CA HIS A 155 6.93 -15.67 -8.68
C HIS A 155 7.97 -15.48 -7.57
N PHE A 156 9.19 -15.08 -7.94
CA PHE A 156 10.24 -14.83 -6.96
C PHE A 156 9.85 -13.72 -6.00
N TYR A 157 9.37 -12.58 -6.52
CA TYR A 157 9.00 -11.43 -5.72
C TYR A 157 7.88 -11.77 -4.72
N ASN A 158 6.77 -12.31 -5.22
CA ASN A 158 5.65 -12.69 -4.37
C ASN A 158 6.03 -13.80 -3.35
N LYS A 159 6.99 -14.68 -3.69
CA LYS A 159 7.49 -15.70 -2.77
C LYS A 159 8.25 -15.08 -1.60
N ILE A 160 9.20 -14.17 -1.84
CA ILE A 160 9.98 -13.56 -0.76
C ILE A 160 9.13 -12.65 0.12
N GLU A 161 8.19 -11.89 -0.48
CA GLU A 161 7.23 -11.08 0.27
C GLU A 161 6.31 -11.96 1.15
N LYS A 162 5.83 -13.10 0.64
CA LYS A 162 5.00 -14.03 1.42
C LYS A 162 5.76 -14.70 2.57
N ILE A 163 7.05 -15.00 2.41
CA ILE A 163 7.90 -15.53 3.49
C ILE A 163 8.08 -14.47 4.57
N ARG A 164 8.32 -13.23 4.16
CA ARG A 164 8.52 -12.09 5.06
C ARG A 164 7.24 -11.70 5.80
N ASP A 165 6.14 -11.63 5.07
CA ASP A 165 4.83 -11.22 5.60
C ASP A 165 3.78 -12.27 5.28
N TYR A 166 3.39 -13.03 6.28
CA TYR A 166 2.37 -14.06 6.12
C TYR A 166 0.98 -13.50 5.73
N SER A 167 0.74 -12.20 5.93
CA SER A 167 -0.48 -11.50 5.50
C SER A 167 -0.45 -11.04 4.05
N HIS A 168 0.74 -11.03 3.41
CA HIS A 168 0.87 -10.73 1.98
C HIS A 168 0.01 -11.70 1.16
N TYR A 169 -0.85 -11.15 0.29
CA TYR A 169 -1.65 -11.95 -0.64
C TYR A 169 -0.97 -12.00 -2.00
N ARG A 170 -0.85 -10.85 -2.69
CA ARG A 170 -0.18 -10.75 -4.00
C ARG A 170 0.17 -9.29 -4.33
N ALA A 171 1.41 -9.04 -4.72
CA ALA A 171 1.77 -7.85 -5.48
C ALA A 171 1.41 -8.08 -6.95
N TRP A 172 0.57 -7.21 -7.51
CA TRP A 172 0.07 -7.29 -8.87
C TRP A 172 1.07 -6.63 -9.85
N LYS A 173 1.08 -7.10 -11.12
CA LYS A 173 1.84 -6.47 -12.20
C LYS A 173 1.20 -5.12 -12.57
N LYS A 174 1.98 -4.20 -13.13
CA LYS A 174 1.43 -2.93 -13.62
C LYS A 174 0.35 -3.12 -14.67
N THR A 175 0.56 -4.04 -15.59
CA THR A 175 -0.43 -4.38 -16.65
C THR A 175 -1.71 -4.97 -16.07
N GLU A 176 -1.63 -5.79 -15.01
CA GLU A 176 -2.81 -6.31 -14.32
C GLU A 176 -3.59 -5.18 -13.63
N TRP A 177 -2.90 -4.23 -12.97
CA TRP A 177 -3.54 -3.05 -12.37
C TRP A 177 -4.27 -2.19 -13.40
N ILE A 178 -3.58 -1.83 -14.50
CA ILE A 178 -4.16 -1.05 -15.59
C ILE A 178 -5.43 -1.74 -16.12
N GLN A 179 -5.32 -3.01 -16.46
CA GLN A 179 -6.45 -3.78 -17.01
C GLN A 179 -7.65 -3.82 -16.05
N LYS A 180 -7.41 -4.13 -14.76
CA LYS A 180 -8.49 -4.25 -13.77
C LYS A 180 -9.20 -2.91 -13.51
N ILE A 181 -8.44 -1.83 -13.44
CA ILE A 181 -8.97 -0.48 -13.20
C ILE A 181 -9.79 0.00 -14.40
N GLU A 182 -9.29 -0.18 -15.63
CA GLU A 182 -10.03 0.21 -16.84
C GLU A 182 -11.29 -0.64 -17.10
N LEU A 183 -11.23 -1.94 -16.78
CA LEU A 183 -12.41 -2.84 -16.90
C LEU A 183 -13.54 -2.45 -15.94
N GLU A 184 -13.24 -1.83 -14.79
CA GLU A 184 -14.27 -1.31 -13.88
C GLU A 184 -14.91 0.01 -14.37
N GLY A 185 -14.32 0.68 -15.36
CA GLY A 185 -14.84 1.90 -15.96
C GLY A 185 -14.07 3.17 -15.64
N PHE A 186 -12.91 3.05 -15.00
CA PHE A 186 -12.01 4.17 -14.80
C PHE A 186 -11.25 4.54 -16.07
N GLU A 187 -10.84 5.80 -16.15
CA GLU A 187 -9.86 6.29 -17.13
C GLU A 187 -8.54 6.58 -16.42
N ILE A 188 -7.45 5.94 -16.86
CA ILE A 188 -6.13 6.18 -16.30
C ILE A 188 -5.55 7.47 -16.89
N HIS A 189 -5.23 8.44 -16.01
CA HIS A 189 -4.69 9.74 -16.40
C HIS A 189 -3.19 9.83 -16.23
N GLU A 190 -2.65 9.20 -15.19
CA GLU A 190 -1.23 9.28 -14.90
C GLU A 190 -0.72 8.01 -14.20
N LEU A 191 0.50 7.61 -14.54
CA LEU A 191 1.21 6.52 -13.89
C LEU A 191 2.67 6.93 -13.68
N SER A 192 3.13 6.85 -12.44
CA SER A 192 4.52 7.07 -12.03
C SER A 192 5.12 5.78 -11.48
N ARG A 193 6.38 5.52 -11.80
CA ARG A 193 7.13 4.36 -11.33
C ARG A 193 8.23 4.79 -10.37
N PHE A 194 8.42 4.06 -9.29
CA PHE A 194 9.49 4.27 -8.31
C PHE A 194 10.32 3.02 -8.13
N GLU A 195 11.64 3.19 -7.97
CA GLU A 195 12.52 2.15 -7.45
C GLU A 195 12.72 2.38 -5.96
N LYS A 196 12.56 1.33 -5.16
CA LYS A 196 12.76 1.33 -3.70
C LYS A 196 13.92 0.39 -3.37
N ARG A 197 15.00 0.94 -2.81
CA ARG A 197 16.10 0.11 -2.28
C ARG A 197 15.78 -0.28 -0.84
N PHE A 198 15.92 -1.56 -0.56
CA PHE A 198 15.80 -2.09 0.79
C PHE A 198 17.12 -2.68 1.27
N GLU A 199 17.57 -2.23 2.43
CA GLU A 199 18.59 -2.91 3.20
C GLU A 199 17.97 -4.14 3.83
N PHE A 200 18.52 -5.33 3.55
CA PHE A 200 17.88 -6.63 3.85
C PHE A 200 17.54 -6.80 5.33
N MET A 201 18.50 -6.49 6.22
CA MET A 201 18.27 -6.63 7.66
C MET A 201 17.15 -5.70 8.16
N SER A 202 17.16 -4.41 7.77
CA SER A 202 16.10 -3.47 8.12
C SER A 202 14.75 -3.87 7.55
N TRP A 203 14.73 -4.47 6.35
CA TRP A 203 13.52 -4.98 5.71
C TRP A 203 12.91 -6.15 6.49
N CYS A 204 13.74 -7.05 7.03
CA CYS A 204 13.33 -8.14 7.90
C CYS A 204 12.89 -7.65 9.29
N GLU A 205 13.62 -6.71 9.88
CA GLU A 205 13.36 -6.20 11.23
C GLU A 205 11.99 -5.49 11.34
N ARG A 206 11.56 -4.79 10.27
CA ARG A 206 10.24 -4.14 10.25
C ARG A 206 9.07 -5.10 10.45
N MET A 207 9.26 -6.39 10.16
CA MET A 207 8.25 -7.44 10.36
C MET A 207 8.50 -8.28 11.60
N HIS A 208 9.51 -7.91 12.43
CA HIS A 208 9.92 -8.66 13.64
C HIS A 208 10.17 -10.15 13.36
N LEU A 209 10.84 -10.45 12.24
CA LEU A 209 11.08 -11.82 11.82
C LEU A 209 12.00 -12.57 12.79
N SER A 210 11.67 -13.86 13.03
CA SER A 210 12.56 -14.76 13.74
C SER A 210 13.84 -15.03 12.92
N GLU A 211 14.92 -15.42 13.58
CA GLU A 211 16.19 -15.75 12.91
C GLU A 211 15.97 -16.86 11.85
N LYS A 212 15.16 -17.87 12.15
CA LYS A 212 14.83 -18.92 11.19
C LYS A 212 14.20 -18.37 9.90
N VAL A 213 13.27 -17.43 9.99
CA VAL A 213 12.64 -16.83 8.79
C VAL A 213 13.64 -15.98 8.02
N LYS A 214 14.55 -15.28 8.71
CA LYS A 214 15.64 -14.52 8.06
C LYS A 214 16.61 -15.46 7.31
N GLU A 215 16.93 -16.62 7.90
CA GLU A 215 17.73 -17.66 7.25
C GLU A 215 17.02 -18.21 6.00
N ASP A 216 15.74 -18.59 6.10
CA ASP A 216 14.94 -19.08 4.98
C ASP A 216 14.87 -18.05 3.83
N LEU A 217 14.73 -16.77 4.13
CA LEU A 217 14.77 -15.66 3.16
C LEU A 217 16.15 -15.54 2.52
N THR A 218 17.22 -15.54 3.35
CA THR A 218 18.61 -15.47 2.88
C THR A 218 18.88 -16.61 1.90
N ASP A 219 18.57 -17.85 2.28
CA ASP A 219 18.78 -19.03 1.43
C ASP A 219 17.96 -18.95 0.13
N THR A 220 16.70 -18.49 0.22
CA THR A 220 15.85 -18.30 -0.97
C THR A 220 16.48 -17.30 -1.95
N ILE A 221 17.03 -16.19 -1.44
CA ILE A 221 17.64 -15.14 -2.26
C ILE A 221 19.01 -15.57 -2.80
N LEU A 222 19.87 -16.17 -1.97
CA LEU A 222 21.18 -16.65 -2.40
C LEU A 222 21.11 -17.72 -3.48
N ASN A 223 20.11 -18.62 -3.39
CA ASN A 223 19.89 -19.68 -4.36
C ASN A 223 19.04 -19.24 -5.58
N ALA A 224 18.66 -17.98 -5.66
CA ALA A 224 17.91 -17.47 -6.81
C ALA A 224 18.76 -17.50 -8.10
N PRO A 225 18.15 -17.75 -9.27
CA PRO A 225 18.83 -17.67 -10.56
C PRO A 225 19.51 -16.31 -10.78
N GLU A 226 20.66 -16.28 -11.48
CA GLU A 226 21.38 -15.03 -11.76
C GLU A 226 20.52 -13.96 -12.44
N LYS A 227 19.61 -14.35 -13.33
CA LYS A 227 18.63 -13.43 -13.94
C LYS A 227 17.81 -12.67 -12.89
N VAL A 228 17.39 -13.39 -11.83
CA VAL A 228 16.62 -12.80 -10.71
C VAL A 228 17.50 -11.85 -9.92
N LYS A 229 18.71 -12.25 -9.56
CA LYS A 229 19.66 -11.39 -8.84
C LYS A 229 19.95 -10.12 -9.62
N CYS A 230 20.17 -10.23 -10.93
CA CYS A 230 20.34 -9.06 -11.80
C CYS A 230 19.11 -8.16 -11.84
N LYS A 231 17.90 -8.75 -12.02
CA LYS A 231 16.64 -7.99 -12.11
C LYS A 231 16.38 -7.16 -10.86
N PHE A 232 16.55 -7.76 -9.69
CA PHE A 232 16.32 -7.10 -8.40
C PHE A 232 17.58 -6.39 -7.86
N ARG A 233 18.68 -6.33 -8.66
CA ARG A 233 19.98 -5.75 -8.27
C ARG A 233 20.37 -6.15 -6.85
N ILE A 234 20.29 -7.47 -6.59
CA ILE A 234 20.60 -8.02 -5.28
C ILE A 234 22.09 -7.87 -5.02
N ASN A 235 22.44 -7.14 -3.95
CA ASN A 235 23.82 -7.02 -3.49
C ASN A 235 24.11 -8.13 -2.46
N ILE A 236 25.15 -8.93 -2.74
CA ILE A 236 25.63 -10.02 -1.88
C ILE A 236 27.09 -9.77 -1.57
N GLU A 237 27.43 -9.75 -0.27
CA GLU A 237 28.79 -9.62 0.23
C GLU A 237 29.01 -10.67 1.32
N ASP A 238 30.14 -11.37 1.29
CA ASP A 238 30.50 -12.43 2.26
C ASP A 238 29.38 -13.46 2.46
N ASN A 239 28.75 -13.90 1.36
CA ASN A 239 27.61 -14.82 1.35
C ASN A 239 26.39 -14.33 2.15
N GLN A 240 26.24 -13.01 2.27
CA GLN A 240 25.11 -12.36 2.94
C GLN A 240 24.40 -11.40 1.99
N VAL A 241 23.07 -11.44 2.00
CA VAL A 241 22.25 -10.47 1.27
C VAL A 241 22.35 -9.12 1.99
N ARG A 242 22.81 -8.08 1.30
CA ARG A 242 22.92 -6.72 1.84
C ARG A 242 21.72 -5.86 1.49
N SER A 243 21.40 -5.81 0.21
CA SER A 243 20.28 -4.98 -0.27
C SER A 243 19.72 -5.51 -1.58
N PHE A 244 18.53 -5.06 -1.94
CA PHE A 244 17.90 -5.31 -3.22
C PHE A 244 16.97 -4.16 -3.60
N LEU A 245 16.51 -4.16 -4.86
CA LEU A 245 15.58 -3.15 -5.37
C LEU A 245 14.22 -3.77 -5.63
N GLU A 246 13.17 -3.05 -5.23
CA GLU A 246 11.78 -3.31 -5.59
C GLU A 246 11.23 -2.17 -6.44
N GLU A 247 10.09 -2.42 -7.06
CA GLU A 247 9.38 -1.44 -7.86
C GLU A 247 8.01 -1.16 -7.23
N ALA A 248 7.63 0.12 -7.20
CA ALA A 248 6.30 0.56 -6.85
C ALA A 248 5.70 1.41 -7.95
N MET A 249 4.39 1.48 -7.99
CA MET A 249 3.59 2.26 -8.92
C MET A 249 2.67 3.19 -8.15
N LEU A 250 2.63 4.45 -8.57
CA LEU A 250 1.59 5.39 -8.21
C LEU A 250 0.77 5.71 -9.46
N LEU A 251 -0.54 5.53 -9.38
CA LEU A 251 -1.48 5.68 -10.47
C LEU A 251 -2.60 6.64 -10.06
N LYS A 252 -3.00 7.51 -10.99
CA LYS A 252 -4.21 8.31 -10.93
C LYS A 252 -5.19 7.84 -12.00
N ALA A 253 -6.41 7.51 -11.57
CA ALA A 253 -7.53 7.20 -12.44
C ALA A 253 -8.75 8.05 -12.09
N ILE A 254 -9.60 8.30 -13.06
CA ILE A 254 -10.82 9.11 -12.93
C ILE A 254 -12.03 8.25 -13.19
N LYS A 255 -13.04 8.32 -12.31
CA LYS A 255 -14.37 7.70 -12.54
C LYS A 255 -15.09 8.47 -13.63
N ARG A 256 -15.49 7.78 -14.71
CA ARG A 256 -16.32 8.35 -15.78
C ARG A 256 -17.78 8.49 -15.39
#